data_81d99cd25e37a28ee78ce34c2d5ad69f
#
_entry.id   81d99cd25e37a28ee78ce34c2d5ad69f
#
_cell.length_a   1.000
_cell.length_b   1.000
_cell.length_c   1.000
_cell.angle_alpha   90.00
_cell.angle_beta   90.00
_cell.angle_gamma   90.00
#
_symmetry.space_group_name_H-M   'P 1'
#
loop_
_entity.id
_entity.type
_entity.pdbx_description
1 polymer ?
#
loop_
_entity_poly.entity_id
_entity_poly.type
_entity_poly.pdbx_seq_one_letter_code
_entity_poly.pdbx_strand_id
1 'polypeptide(L)'
;MALVSLCMPSRRPLATARPSIDNMIAYARARNFRLIISDNSDGLDKAGHYAHAADRVTVLQNPGAGPLENLMRTVEAADTPFILPVGDDDFIENVAGAPGIDLARLPADCVGARPTVVIFAEGEPELRRLDYGLPEETAVDRFHAYAQRRGGCNSLYYSFFRRDSFLAVHEPYWRQRKTVIGDFDWAVTTSLLFEGKVAHDPSTLYRYDLGRWRRQASIDATVRSFYLDAGLPDWSAKFHTLFKYIDIYVTTQRPSLRLSDLDRLKALYTATIALLGSLLRNAAQTPDRYRGFEDTIAEIRTAVSDHSDDLSSVFDACARIAGRMKPGFEQELHDWLAATRAAH
;
A
#
# COMPACT_ATOMS: atom_id res chain seq x y z
N MET A 1 19.96 -20.55 2.96
CA MET A 1 19.44 -19.28 3.45
C MET A 1 17.94 -19.22 3.19
N ALA A 2 17.16 -18.51 4.02
CA ALA A 2 15.75 -18.27 3.73
C ALA A 2 15.61 -17.36 2.49
N LEU A 3 14.57 -17.59 1.69
CA LEU A 3 14.32 -16.80 0.48
C LEU A 3 13.36 -15.61 0.75
N VAL A 4 12.51 -15.73 1.77
CA VAL A 4 11.46 -14.77 2.09
C VAL A 4 11.47 -14.43 3.58
N SER A 5 11.25 -13.16 3.90
CA SER A 5 10.88 -12.70 5.24
C SER A 5 9.41 -12.23 5.23
N LEU A 6 8.61 -12.79 6.13
CA LEU A 6 7.29 -12.25 6.47
C LEU A 6 7.52 -11.00 7.32
N CYS A 7 6.99 -9.85 6.92
CA CYS A 7 7.21 -8.56 7.57
C CYS A 7 5.92 -8.12 8.25
N MET A 8 5.86 -8.20 9.57
CA MET A 8 4.66 -7.96 10.39
C MET A 8 4.82 -6.74 11.29
N PRO A 9 4.25 -5.57 10.95
CA PRO A 9 4.02 -4.52 11.94
C PRO A 9 2.90 -4.96 12.89
N SER A 10 3.09 -4.87 14.21
CA SER A 10 2.10 -5.36 15.17
C SER A 10 1.88 -4.40 16.32
N ARG A 11 0.72 -3.73 16.32
CA ARG A 11 0.27 -2.83 17.39
C ARG A 11 -0.67 -3.50 18.38
N ARG A 12 -1.34 -4.58 18.00
CA ARG A 12 -2.32 -5.26 18.85
C ARG A 12 -1.63 -5.88 20.08
N PRO A 13 -2.31 -5.93 21.24
CA PRO A 13 -1.84 -6.71 22.38
C PRO A 13 -1.60 -8.17 21.99
N LEU A 14 -0.64 -8.83 22.63
CA LEU A 14 -0.28 -10.22 22.36
C LEU A 14 -1.50 -11.15 22.37
N ALA A 15 -2.39 -10.99 23.35
CA ALA A 15 -3.60 -11.84 23.46
C ALA A 15 -4.46 -11.82 22.20
N THR A 16 -4.53 -10.70 21.49
CA THR A 16 -5.34 -10.54 20.26
C THR A 16 -4.55 -10.93 19.02
N ALA A 17 -3.25 -10.60 18.94
CA ALA A 17 -2.42 -10.89 17.76
C ALA A 17 -1.92 -12.35 17.71
N ARG A 18 -1.91 -13.05 18.87
CA ARG A 18 -1.32 -14.38 19.02
C ARG A 18 -1.81 -15.41 17.97
N PRO A 19 -3.12 -15.57 17.69
CA PRO A 19 -3.56 -16.57 16.70
C PRO A 19 -2.96 -16.32 15.31
N SER A 20 -2.87 -15.07 14.88
CA SER A 20 -2.25 -14.68 13.60
C SER A 20 -0.74 -14.93 13.62
N ILE A 21 -0.05 -14.51 14.67
CA ILE A 21 1.41 -14.71 14.79
C ILE A 21 1.75 -16.20 14.81
N ASP A 22 1.05 -17.03 15.59
CA ASP A 22 1.27 -18.47 15.66
C ASP A 22 1.06 -19.14 14.29
N ASN A 23 0.04 -18.71 13.54
CA ASN A 23 -0.19 -19.16 12.16
C ASN A 23 0.96 -18.77 11.24
N MET A 24 1.44 -17.52 11.29
CA MET A 24 2.57 -17.05 10.49
C MET A 24 3.87 -17.81 10.82
N ILE A 25 4.10 -18.14 12.09
CA ILE A 25 5.24 -18.98 12.52
C ILE A 25 5.14 -20.38 11.91
N ALA A 26 3.97 -21.00 11.96
CA ALA A 26 3.74 -22.33 11.38
C ALA A 26 4.00 -22.32 9.85
N TYR A 27 3.48 -21.32 9.15
CA TYR A 27 3.71 -21.15 7.73
C TYR A 27 5.20 -20.90 7.41
N ALA A 28 5.86 -20.01 8.14
CA ALA A 28 7.30 -19.71 7.95
C ALA A 28 8.17 -20.96 8.14
N ARG A 29 7.86 -21.78 9.13
CA ARG A 29 8.55 -23.07 9.36
C ARG A 29 8.35 -24.03 8.18
N ALA A 30 7.12 -24.20 7.73
CA ALA A 30 6.78 -25.12 6.62
C ALA A 30 7.45 -24.70 5.30
N ARG A 31 7.67 -23.42 5.06
CA ARG A 31 8.25 -22.87 3.82
C ARG A 31 9.74 -22.52 3.94
N ASN A 32 10.36 -22.75 5.07
CA ASN A 32 11.73 -22.31 5.38
C ASN A 32 11.92 -20.80 5.21
N PHE A 33 10.93 -20.00 5.62
CA PHE A 33 10.93 -18.54 5.65
C PHE A 33 11.30 -18.00 7.03
N ARG A 34 11.47 -16.68 7.15
CA ARG A 34 11.61 -15.96 8.42
C ARG A 34 10.34 -15.16 8.70
N LEU A 35 10.09 -14.89 9.97
CA LEU A 35 9.09 -13.92 10.41
C LEU A 35 9.79 -12.81 11.19
N ILE A 36 9.60 -11.57 10.77
CA ILE A 36 10.10 -10.38 11.45
C ILE A 36 8.89 -9.58 11.94
N ILE A 37 8.79 -9.42 13.23
CA ILE A 37 7.72 -8.67 13.89
C ILE A 37 8.31 -7.36 14.41
N SER A 38 7.69 -6.23 14.09
CA SER A 38 7.99 -4.96 14.75
C SER A 38 6.85 -4.64 15.70
N ASP A 39 7.13 -4.76 17.00
CA ASP A 39 6.15 -4.62 18.08
C ASP A 39 6.10 -3.17 18.56
N ASN A 40 5.01 -2.47 18.26
CA ASN A 40 4.70 -1.14 18.78
C ASN A 40 3.46 -1.13 19.68
N SER A 41 3.09 -2.29 20.23
CA SER A 41 2.04 -2.40 21.25
C SER A 41 2.48 -1.82 22.60
N ASP A 42 1.51 -1.42 23.40
CA ASP A 42 1.78 -0.82 24.72
C ASP A 42 2.50 -1.77 25.69
N GLY A 43 2.27 -3.10 25.56
CA GLY A 43 2.84 -4.13 26.44
C GLY A 43 4.25 -4.57 26.07
N LEU A 44 4.65 -4.47 24.81
CA LEU A 44 5.93 -4.94 24.25
C LEU A 44 6.31 -6.38 24.68
N ASP A 45 5.31 -7.26 24.87
CA ASP A 45 5.46 -8.59 25.46
C ASP A 45 5.75 -9.71 24.46
N LYS A 46 5.65 -9.41 23.13
CA LYS A 46 5.85 -10.38 22.07
C LYS A 46 7.28 -10.95 22.05
N ALA A 47 8.29 -10.12 22.31
CA ALA A 47 9.69 -10.56 22.32
C ALA A 47 9.95 -11.68 23.34
N GLY A 48 9.46 -11.51 24.56
CA GLY A 48 9.58 -12.54 25.61
C GLY A 48 8.79 -13.79 25.27
N HIS A 49 7.56 -13.63 24.76
CA HIS A 49 6.68 -14.74 24.43
C HIS A 49 7.25 -15.64 23.30
N TYR A 50 7.81 -15.03 22.26
CA TYR A 50 8.33 -15.76 21.09
C TYR A 50 9.84 -16.04 21.13
N ALA A 51 10.50 -15.85 22.27
CA ALA A 51 11.92 -16.19 22.45
C ALA A 51 12.26 -17.66 22.10
N HIS A 52 11.30 -18.57 22.33
CA HIS A 52 11.42 -19.99 21.99
C HIS A 52 11.47 -20.29 20.46
N ALA A 53 11.13 -19.34 19.64
CA ALA A 53 11.10 -19.45 18.17
C ALA A 53 12.19 -18.59 17.51
N ALA A 54 13.23 -18.17 18.23
CA ALA A 54 14.26 -17.23 17.77
C ALA A 54 15.08 -17.73 16.57
N ASP A 55 15.03 -19.02 16.24
CA ASP A 55 15.60 -19.58 15.02
C ASP A 55 14.90 -19.11 13.73
N ARG A 56 13.64 -18.68 13.83
CA ARG A 56 12.78 -18.27 12.70
C ARG A 56 12.12 -16.93 12.91
N VAL A 57 11.98 -16.46 14.13
CA VAL A 57 11.26 -15.26 14.49
C VAL A 57 12.21 -14.22 15.07
N THR A 58 12.17 -13.03 14.50
CA THR A 58 12.85 -11.86 15.07
C THR A 58 11.77 -10.88 15.53
N VAL A 59 11.79 -10.50 16.80
CA VAL A 59 10.90 -9.47 17.34
C VAL A 59 11.72 -8.21 17.64
N LEU A 60 11.36 -7.14 16.98
CA LEU A 60 11.93 -5.80 17.18
C LEU A 60 10.96 -4.98 18.03
N GLN A 61 11.44 -4.37 19.11
CA GLN A 61 10.64 -3.43 19.89
C GLN A 61 10.71 -2.04 19.24
N ASN A 62 9.56 -1.42 19.00
CA ASN A 62 9.46 -0.13 18.31
C ASN A 62 8.35 0.74 18.93
N PRO A 63 8.44 1.05 20.25
CA PRO A 63 7.39 1.77 20.94
C PRO A 63 7.18 3.16 20.36
N GLY A 64 5.91 3.56 20.20
CA GLY A 64 5.54 4.88 19.70
C GLY A 64 5.66 5.05 18.19
N ALA A 65 6.16 4.06 17.46
CA ALA A 65 6.27 4.14 16.00
C ALA A 65 4.91 4.24 15.31
N GLY A 66 4.84 5.06 14.27
CA GLY A 66 3.70 5.10 13.36
C GLY A 66 3.59 3.84 12.48
N PRO A 67 2.44 3.61 11.82
CA PRO A 67 2.22 2.39 11.04
C PRO A 67 3.28 2.15 9.95
N LEU A 68 3.65 3.20 9.20
CA LEU A 68 4.66 3.09 8.15
C LEU A 68 6.05 2.79 8.72
N GLU A 69 6.47 3.52 9.74
CA GLU A 69 7.75 3.30 10.41
C GLU A 69 7.84 1.88 10.97
N ASN A 70 6.76 1.41 11.58
CA ASN A 70 6.68 0.07 12.15
C ASN A 70 6.83 -1.02 11.08
N LEU A 71 6.20 -0.85 9.91
CA LEU A 71 6.38 -1.75 8.77
C LEU A 71 7.82 -1.69 8.24
N MET A 72 8.34 -0.48 7.98
CA MET A 72 9.66 -0.31 7.36
C MET A 72 10.77 -0.87 8.24
N ARG A 73 10.62 -0.82 9.54
CA ARG A 73 11.54 -1.45 10.50
C ARG A 73 11.67 -2.96 10.26
N THR A 74 10.57 -3.66 9.90
CA THR A 74 10.63 -5.09 9.57
C THR A 74 11.31 -5.35 8.22
N VAL A 75 11.04 -4.50 7.24
CA VAL A 75 11.60 -4.65 5.89
C VAL A 75 13.10 -4.35 5.87
N GLU A 76 13.56 -3.37 6.66
CA GLU A 76 14.99 -3.08 6.82
C GLU A 76 15.74 -4.23 7.50
N ALA A 77 15.12 -4.83 8.52
CA ALA A 77 15.73 -5.96 9.22
C ALA A 77 15.72 -7.27 8.42
N ALA A 78 14.98 -7.32 7.30
CA ALA A 78 14.96 -8.48 6.42
C ALA A 78 16.28 -8.58 5.62
N ASP A 79 16.93 -9.74 5.69
CA ASP A 79 18.16 -10.09 4.96
C ASP A 79 17.88 -10.99 3.73
N THR A 80 16.61 -11.15 3.37
CA THR A 80 16.14 -12.02 2.28
C THR A 80 15.83 -11.23 1.02
N PRO A 81 15.98 -11.83 -0.19
CA PRO A 81 15.71 -11.13 -1.46
C PRO A 81 14.23 -10.81 -1.68
N PHE A 82 13.33 -11.52 -1.00
CA PHE A 82 11.89 -11.26 -1.06
C PHE A 82 11.33 -11.01 0.33
N ILE A 83 10.30 -10.19 0.38
CA ILE A 83 9.48 -9.95 1.58
C ILE A 83 8.01 -10.23 1.27
N LEU A 84 7.23 -10.52 2.30
CA LEU A 84 5.78 -10.57 2.28
C LEU A 84 5.27 -9.72 3.44
N PRO A 85 4.69 -8.53 3.19
CA PRO A 85 3.99 -7.79 4.22
C PRO A 85 2.79 -8.60 4.72
N VAL A 86 2.60 -8.67 6.02
CA VAL A 86 1.48 -9.42 6.65
C VAL A 86 0.86 -8.61 7.79
N GLY A 87 -0.46 -8.71 7.95
CA GLY A 87 -1.17 -8.12 9.07
C GLY A 87 -1.09 -8.99 10.33
N ASP A 88 -1.22 -8.37 11.52
CA ASP A 88 -1.32 -9.08 12.79
C ASP A 88 -2.76 -9.56 13.11
N ASP A 89 -3.65 -9.51 12.13
CA ASP A 89 -5.04 -9.99 12.12
C ASP A 89 -5.37 -10.92 10.94
N ASP A 90 -4.41 -11.15 10.06
CA ASP A 90 -4.56 -12.00 8.88
C ASP A 90 -4.00 -13.41 9.13
N PHE A 91 -4.28 -14.33 8.19
CA PHE A 91 -3.79 -15.70 8.25
C PHE A 91 -3.21 -16.12 6.89
N ILE A 92 -2.30 -17.09 6.91
CA ILE A 92 -1.68 -17.61 5.69
C ILE A 92 -1.59 -19.13 5.75
N GLU A 93 -1.84 -19.79 4.63
CA GLU A 93 -1.90 -21.26 4.55
C GLU A 93 -1.15 -21.78 3.32
N ASN A 94 -0.61 -22.98 3.43
CA ASN A 94 -0.11 -23.72 2.28
C ASN A 94 -1.28 -24.46 1.62
N VAL A 95 -1.41 -24.31 0.29
CA VAL A 95 -2.40 -25.05 -0.49
C VAL A 95 -1.78 -26.38 -0.94
N ALA A 96 -2.23 -27.49 -0.34
CA ALA A 96 -1.71 -28.81 -0.65
C ALA A 96 -1.93 -29.18 -2.12
N GLY A 97 -0.87 -29.67 -2.77
CA GLY A 97 -0.91 -30.11 -4.16
C GLY A 97 -0.92 -28.99 -5.21
N ALA A 98 -1.03 -27.72 -4.81
CA ALA A 98 -0.91 -26.61 -5.75
C ALA A 98 0.56 -26.38 -6.14
N PRO A 99 0.85 -26.08 -7.42
CA PRO A 99 2.22 -25.79 -7.86
C PRO A 99 2.71 -24.49 -7.24
N GLY A 100 3.81 -24.54 -6.48
CA GLY A 100 4.46 -23.34 -5.95
C GLY A 100 5.23 -22.60 -7.03
N ILE A 101 5.27 -21.27 -6.93
CA ILE A 101 6.17 -20.48 -7.76
C ILE A 101 7.59 -20.53 -7.20
N ASP A 102 8.57 -20.71 -8.07
CA ASP A 102 9.97 -20.55 -7.70
C ASP A 102 10.37 -19.08 -7.74
N LEU A 103 10.29 -18.40 -6.59
CA LEU A 103 10.63 -16.98 -6.48
C LEU A 103 12.08 -16.69 -6.89
N ALA A 104 13.01 -17.65 -6.72
CA ALA A 104 14.40 -17.45 -7.12
C ALA A 104 14.55 -17.38 -8.66
N ARG A 105 13.60 -17.95 -9.41
CA ARG A 105 13.54 -17.91 -10.87
C ARG A 105 12.52 -16.93 -11.42
N LEU A 106 11.95 -16.09 -10.56
CA LEU A 106 10.99 -15.09 -11.01
C LEU A 106 11.65 -14.15 -12.04
N PRO A 107 11.05 -13.95 -13.24
CA PRO A 107 11.59 -13.08 -14.27
C PRO A 107 11.95 -11.69 -13.74
N ALA A 108 12.98 -11.07 -14.31
CA ALA A 108 13.49 -9.77 -13.84
C ALA A 108 12.48 -8.63 -14.00
N ASP A 109 11.53 -8.75 -14.92
CA ASP A 109 10.41 -7.82 -15.14
C ASP A 109 9.22 -8.04 -14.18
N CYS A 110 9.29 -9.06 -13.30
CA CYS A 110 8.34 -9.29 -12.25
C CYS A 110 8.83 -8.69 -10.92
N VAL A 111 8.06 -7.80 -10.33
CA VAL A 111 8.34 -7.21 -9.00
C VAL A 111 7.99 -8.14 -7.86
N GLY A 112 7.17 -9.17 -8.12
CA GLY A 112 6.73 -10.09 -7.09
C GLY A 112 5.77 -11.16 -7.58
N ALA A 113 5.21 -11.90 -6.61
CA ALA A 113 4.20 -12.91 -6.83
C ALA A 113 3.07 -12.76 -5.80
N ARG A 114 1.83 -12.81 -6.29
CA ARG A 114 0.65 -12.66 -5.47
C ARG A 114 0.12 -14.03 -5.06
N PRO A 115 -0.13 -14.28 -3.75
CA PRO A 115 -0.85 -15.46 -3.31
C PRO A 115 -2.31 -15.43 -3.80
N THR A 116 -2.98 -16.58 -3.78
CA THR A 116 -4.44 -16.58 -3.78
C THR A 116 -4.92 -15.89 -2.51
N VAL A 117 -5.84 -14.91 -2.63
CA VAL A 117 -6.38 -14.20 -1.48
C VAL A 117 -7.83 -14.61 -1.25
N VAL A 118 -8.14 -15.03 -0.03
CA VAL A 118 -9.52 -15.22 0.45
C VAL A 118 -9.85 -14.06 1.38
N ILE A 119 -10.84 -13.28 0.98
CA ILE A 119 -11.40 -12.22 1.82
C ILE A 119 -12.45 -12.88 2.72
N PHE A 120 -12.32 -12.72 4.03
CA PHE A 120 -13.25 -13.24 5.01
C PHE A 120 -13.71 -12.16 5.99
N ALA A 121 -14.75 -12.47 6.77
CA ALA A 121 -15.18 -11.66 7.90
C ALA A 121 -15.79 -12.60 8.95
N GLU A 122 -15.99 -12.10 10.17
CA GLU A 122 -16.63 -12.86 11.24
C GLU A 122 -17.97 -13.45 10.77
N GLY A 123 -18.12 -14.77 10.95
CA GLY A 123 -19.30 -15.53 10.51
C GLY A 123 -19.37 -15.85 9.01
N GLU A 124 -18.42 -15.34 8.19
CA GLU A 124 -18.36 -15.57 6.75
C GLU A 124 -16.93 -15.95 6.32
N PRO A 125 -16.62 -17.25 6.27
CA PRO A 125 -15.25 -17.73 6.08
C PRO A 125 -14.67 -17.43 4.69
N GLU A 126 -15.53 -17.22 3.68
CA GLU A 126 -15.12 -16.82 2.33
C GLU A 126 -16.16 -15.90 1.70
N LEU A 127 -15.93 -14.60 1.74
CA LEU A 127 -16.75 -13.61 1.05
C LEU A 127 -16.35 -13.50 -0.44
N ARG A 128 -15.06 -13.67 -0.72
CA ARG A 128 -14.49 -13.58 -2.07
C ARG A 128 -13.14 -14.27 -2.13
N ARG A 129 -12.87 -14.88 -3.29
CA ARG A 129 -11.56 -15.44 -3.67
C ARG A 129 -10.98 -14.65 -4.84
N LEU A 130 -9.70 -14.32 -4.75
CA LEU A 130 -8.95 -13.57 -5.75
C LEU A 130 -7.70 -14.39 -6.11
N ASP A 131 -7.70 -15.01 -7.28
CA ASP A 131 -6.73 -15.99 -7.77
C ASP A 131 -6.12 -15.57 -9.12
N TYR A 132 -5.50 -14.40 -9.15
CA TYR A 132 -4.93 -13.84 -10.38
C TYR A 132 -3.54 -13.24 -10.15
N GLY A 133 -2.74 -13.22 -11.20
CA GLY A 133 -1.56 -12.38 -11.36
C GLY A 133 -1.84 -11.16 -12.23
N LEU A 134 -0.82 -10.37 -12.47
CA LEU A 134 -0.84 -9.19 -13.34
C LEU A 134 0.34 -9.27 -14.32
N PRO A 135 0.23 -10.11 -15.35
CA PRO A 135 1.29 -10.36 -16.32
C PRO A 135 1.32 -9.35 -17.47
N GLU A 136 0.40 -8.38 -17.47
CA GLU A 136 0.26 -7.40 -18.55
C GLU A 136 1.59 -6.66 -18.77
N GLU A 137 1.93 -6.41 -20.06
CA GLU A 137 3.23 -5.88 -20.46
C GLU A 137 3.44 -4.43 -20.05
N THR A 138 2.41 -3.58 -20.22
CA THR A 138 2.54 -2.16 -19.88
C THR A 138 2.08 -1.82 -18.48
N ALA A 139 2.65 -0.76 -17.90
CA ALA A 139 2.24 -0.23 -16.60
C ALA A 139 0.74 0.15 -16.59
N VAL A 140 0.26 0.72 -17.69
CA VAL A 140 -1.14 1.12 -17.85
C VAL A 140 -2.08 -0.09 -17.87
N ASP A 141 -1.72 -1.14 -18.60
CA ASP A 141 -2.55 -2.35 -18.67
C ASP A 141 -2.60 -3.06 -17.33
N ARG A 142 -1.47 -3.13 -16.60
CA ARG A 142 -1.43 -3.68 -15.22
C ARG A 142 -2.32 -2.89 -14.27
N PHE A 143 -2.28 -1.56 -14.35
CA PHE A 143 -3.14 -0.70 -13.54
C PHE A 143 -4.62 -0.95 -13.82
N HIS A 144 -5.03 -1.02 -15.08
CA HIS A 144 -6.42 -1.31 -15.48
C HIS A 144 -6.85 -2.73 -15.07
N ALA A 145 -6.01 -3.73 -15.32
CA ALA A 145 -6.29 -5.10 -14.92
C ALA A 145 -6.49 -5.23 -13.41
N TYR A 146 -5.62 -4.56 -12.63
CA TYR A 146 -5.78 -4.51 -11.17
C TYR A 146 -7.06 -3.80 -10.76
N ALA A 147 -7.36 -2.64 -11.32
CA ALA A 147 -8.58 -1.90 -11.00
C ALA A 147 -9.86 -2.74 -11.22
N GLN A 148 -9.87 -3.59 -12.27
CA GLN A 148 -10.98 -4.48 -12.57
C GLN A 148 -11.06 -5.70 -11.64
N ARG A 149 -9.91 -6.30 -11.28
CA ARG A 149 -9.83 -7.59 -10.57
C ARG A 149 -9.76 -7.47 -9.05
N ARG A 150 -9.34 -6.32 -8.50
CA ARG A 150 -9.06 -6.13 -7.06
C ARG A 150 -10.25 -6.35 -6.12
N GLY A 151 -11.46 -6.31 -6.65
CA GLY A 151 -12.65 -6.59 -5.86
C GLY A 151 -12.96 -5.60 -4.74
N GLY A 152 -12.51 -4.34 -4.85
CA GLY A 152 -12.77 -3.30 -3.87
C GLY A 152 -11.80 -3.24 -2.69
N CYS A 153 -10.81 -4.14 -2.60
CA CYS A 153 -9.79 -4.14 -1.55
C CYS A 153 -8.38 -3.95 -2.15
N ASN A 154 -7.40 -3.62 -1.31
CA ASN A 154 -5.99 -3.48 -1.68
C ASN A 154 -5.15 -4.71 -1.30
N SER A 155 -5.71 -5.91 -1.51
CA SER A 155 -5.05 -7.16 -1.12
C SER A 155 -3.76 -7.48 -1.89
N LEU A 156 -3.48 -6.78 -3.00
CA LEU A 156 -2.21 -6.91 -3.70
C LEU A 156 -1.02 -6.46 -2.84
N TYR A 157 -1.25 -5.56 -1.90
CA TYR A 157 -0.21 -5.13 -0.96
C TYR A 157 0.38 -6.31 -0.17
N TYR A 158 -0.38 -7.35 0.08
CA TYR A 158 0.01 -8.56 0.78
C TYR A 158 0.49 -9.63 -0.21
N SER A 159 1.57 -9.31 -0.94
CA SER A 159 2.20 -10.19 -1.93
C SER A 159 3.69 -10.37 -1.64
N PHE A 160 4.28 -11.42 -2.20
CA PHE A 160 5.72 -11.58 -2.21
C PHE A 160 6.32 -10.53 -3.14
N PHE A 161 7.07 -9.59 -2.62
CA PHE A 161 7.75 -8.57 -3.42
C PHE A 161 9.26 -8.75 -3.35
N ARG A 162 9.96 -8.40 -4.43
CA ARG A 162 11.39 -8.16 -4.34
C ARG A 162 11.62 -7.08 -3.29
N ARG A 163 12.49 -7.37 -2.31
CA ARG A 163 12.75 -6.45 -1.20
C ARG A 163 13.19 -5.08 -1.69
N ASP A 164 14.09 -5.05 -2.69
CA ASP A 164 14.63 -3.79 -3.20
C ASP A 164 13.56 -2.96 -3.91
N SER A 165 12.68 -3.56 -4.70
CA SER A 165 11.54 -2.88 -5.32
C SER A 165 10.58 -2.32 -4.26
N PHE A 166 10.30 -3.10 -3.24
CA PHE A 166 9.42 -2.66 -2.15
C PHE A 166 10.04 -1.49 -1.37
N LEU A 167 11.33 -1.54 -1.06
CA LEU A 167 12.06 -0.45 -0.43
C LEU A 167 12.06 0.81 -1.31
N ALA A 168 12.41 0.67 -2.59
CA ALA A 168 12.49 1.81 -3.52
C ALA A 168 11.15 2.57 -3.65
N VAL A 169 10.01 1.86 -3.55
CA VAL A 169 8.69 2.51 -3.57
C VAL A 169 8.34 3.18 -2.25
N HIS A 170 8.74 2.60 -1.11
CA HIS A 170 8.40 3.14 0.20
C HIS A 170 9.36 4.24 0.69
N GLU A 171 10.61 4.24 0.21
CA GLU A 171 11.63 5.19 0.67
C GLU A 171 11.19 6.66 0.59
N PRO A 172 10.53 7.14 -0.51
CA PRO A 172 10.04 8.50 -0.57
C PRO A 172 9.04 8.84 0.55
N TYR A 173 8.16 7.90 0.91
CA TYR A 173 7.22 8.12 2.00
C TYR A 173 7.90 8.15 3.37
N TRP A 174 8.77 7.20 3.60
CA TRP A 174 9.32 6.99 4.93
C TRP A 174 10.41 7.98 5.30
N ARG A 175 11.31 8.31 4.33
CA ARG A 175 12.47 9.16 4.61
C ARG A 175 12.25 10.63 4.30
N GLN A 176 11.33 10.95 3.40
CA GLN A 176 11.24 12.29 2.82
C GLN A 176 9.91 12.99 3.13
N ARG A 177 8.83 12.22 3.32
CA ARG A 177 7.50 12.78 3.54
C ARG A 177 7.24 13.00 5.03
N LYS A 178 6.90 14.24 5.43
CA LYS A 178 6.59 14.60 6.83
C LYS A 178 5.15 14.21 7.20
N THR A 179 4.20 14.49 6.32
CA THR A 179 2.78 14.22 6.53
C THR A 179 2.36 12.97 5.75
N VAL A 180 2.36 11.80 6.39
CA VAL A 180 1.93 10.53 5.79
C VAL A 180 0.47 10.26 6.17
N ILE A 181 -0.40 10.07 5.17
CA ILE A 181 -1.79 9.69 5.36
C ILE A 181 -1.88 8.15 5.35
N GLY A 182 -2.64 7.57 6.25
CA GLY A 182 -2.65 6.13 6.51
C GLY A 182 -3.16 5.23 5.38
N ASP A 183 -3.71 5.79 4.29
CA ASP A 183 -4.14 5.06 3.08
C ASP A 183 -3.13 5.11 1.93
N PHE A 184 -1.86 5.40 2.23
CA PHE A 184 -0.74 5.45 1.27
C PHE A 184 -0.49 4.11 0.56
N ASP A 185 -0.90 2.99 1.14
CA ASP A 185 -0.75 1.63 0.61
C ASP A 185 -1.34 1.48 -0.81
N TRP A 186 -2.39 2.23 -1.16
CA TRP A 186 -2.96 2.27 -2.50
C TRP A 186 -2.01 2.86 -3.54
N ALA A 187 -1.33 3.94 -3.18
CA ALA A 187 -0.37 4.57 -4.07
C ALA A 187 0.91 3.73 -4.19
N VAL A 188 1.35 3.12 -3.10
CA VAL A 188 2.46 2.15 -3.11
C VAL A 188 2.14 0.97 -4.02
N THR A 189 0.96 0.37 -3.90
CA THR A 189 0.53 -0.74 -4.77
C THR A 189 0.54 -0.32 -6.24
N THR A 190 0.03 0.86 -6.55
CA THR A 190 0.04 1.39 -7.91
C THR A 190 1.48 1.59 -8.42
N SER A 191 2.36 2.10 -7.58
CA SER A 191 3.78 2.32 -7.92
C SER A 191 4.52 1.00 -8.16
N LEU A 192 4.21 -0.06 -7.40
CA LEU A 192 4.74 -1.41 -7.65
C LEU A 192 4.24 -1.98 -8.98
N LEU A 193 2.97 -1.74 -9.35
CA LEU A 193 2.42 -2.14 -10.65
C LEU A 193 3.07 -1.38 -11.81
N PHE A 194 3.49 -0.14 -11.61
CA PHE A 194 4.24 0.59 -12.62
C PHE A 194 5.65 0.03 -12.78
N GLU A 195 6.24 -0.51 -11.73
CA GLU A 195 7.59 -1.06 -11.77
C GLU A 195 7.69 -2.39 -12.50
N GLY A 196 6.68 -3.28 -12.40
CA GLY A 196 6.75 -4.56 -13.08
C GLY A 196 5.51 -5.43 -12.94
N LYS A 197 5.60 -6.61 -13.56
CA LYS A 197 4.58 -7.65 -13.53
C LYS A 197 4.48 -8.28 -12.15
N VAL A 198 3.32 -8.87 -11.85
CA VAL A 198 3.11 -9.67 -10.63
C VAL A 198 2.63 -11.06 -11.03
N ALA A 199 3.41 -12.09 -10.74
CA ALA A 199 3.03 -13.47 -10.97
C ALA A 199 1.93 -13.91 -9.97
N HIS A 200 1.29 -15.05 -10.20
CA HIS A 200 0.36 -15.67 -9.26
C HIS A 200 0.99 -16.89 -8.61
N ASP A 201 0.98 -16.97 -7.28
CA ASP A 201 1.38 -18.15 -6.50
C ASP A 201 0.15 -18.87 -5.93
N PRO A 202 -0.35 -19.91 -6.60
CA PRO A 202 -1.51 -20.67 -6.12
C PRO A 202 -1.20 -21.59 -4.93
N SER A 203 0.08 -21.78 -4.59
CA SER A 203 0.49 -22.64 -3.46
C SER A 203 0.34 -21.95 -2.09
N THR A 204 0.12 -20.64 -2.10
CA THR A 204 -0.10 -19.83 -0.90
C THR A 204 -1.50 -19.26 -0.90
N LEU A 205 -2.22 -19.45 0.20
CA LEU A 205 -3.52 -18.83 0.47
C LEU A 205 -3.36 -17.78 1.56
N TYR A 206 -3.60 -16.51 1.22
CA TYR A 206 -3.64 -15.41 2.17
C TYR A 206 -5.10 -15.13 2.55
N ARG A 207 -5.41 -15.22 3.84
CA ARG A 207 -6.75 -14.93 4.36
C ARG A 207 -6.76 -13.53 4.94
N TYR A 208 -7.39 -12.63 4.20
CA TYR A 208 -7.50 -11.20 4.51
C TYR A 208 -8.77 -10.93 5.31
N ASP A 209 -8.63 -10.46 6.55
CA ASP A 209 -9.78 -10.06 7.36
C ASP A 209 -10.34 -8.73 6.88
N LEU A 210 -11.58 -8.76 6.36
CA LEU A 210 -12.28 -7.55 5.95
C LEU A 210 -12.65 -6.65 7.14
N GLY A 211 -12.89 -7.20 8.32
CA GLY A 211 -13.06 -6.52 9.60
C GLY A 211 -13.78 -5.17 9.51
N ARG A 212 -13.05 -4.12 9.88
CA ARG A 212 -13.52 -2.72 9.83
C ARG A 212 -13.86 -2.19 8.42
N TRP A 213 -13.41 -2.87 7.36
CA TRP A 213 -13.65 -2.46 5.97
C TRP A 213 -14.95 -3.01 5.38
N ARG A 214 -15.78 -3.67 6.19
CA ARG A 214 -17.03 -4.30 5.75
C ARG A 214 -18.19 -3.31 5.63
N ARG A 215 -18.33 -2.39 6.57
CA ARG A 215 -19.47 -1.47 6.66
C ARG A 215 -19.04 -0.07 6.24
N GLN A 216 -19.83 0.58 5.38
CA GLN A 216 -19.51 1.93 4.87
C GLN A 216 -19.22 2.94 6.00
N ALA A 217 -20.02 2.94 7.05
CA ALA A 217 -19.79 3.84 8.20
C ALA A 217 -18.44 3.58 8.90
N SER A 218 -18.01 2.32 9.01
CA SER A 218 -16.70 1.97 9.58
C SER A 218 -15.56 2.36 8.64
N ILE A 219 -15.75 2.20 7.32
CA ILE A 219 -14.80 2.65 6.30
C ILE A 219 -14.61 4.16 6.40
N ASP A 220 -15.72 4.92 6.40
CA ASP A 220 -15.70 6.38 6.46
C ASP A 220 -15.02 6.87 7.75
N ALA A 221 -15.31 6.23 8.89
CA ALA A 221 -14.68 6.54 10.17
C ALA A 221 -13.16 6.24 10.15
N THR A 222 -12.76 5.09 9.59
CA THR A 222 -11.36 4.70 9.48
C THR A 222 -10.59 5.63 8.54
N VAL A 223 -11.15 5.92 7.36
CA VAL A 223 -10.53 6.85 6.41
C VAL A 223 -10.39 8.24 7.06
N ARG A 224 -11.43 8.72 7.73
CA ARG A 224 -11.37 10.02 8.46
C ARG A 224 -10.24 10.02 9.49
N SER A 225 -10.07 8.95 10.28
CA SER A 225 -9.01 8.89 11.29
C SER A 225 -7.61 9.03 10.67
N PHE A 226 -7.35 8.49 9.49
CA PHE A 226 -6.06 8.63 8.81
C PHE A 226 -5.69 10.09 8.52
N TYR A 227 -6.69 10.92 8.20
CA TYR A 227 -6.47 12.36 7.94
C TYR A 227 -6.27 13.14 9.23
N LEU A 228 -7.06 12.85 10.26
CA LEU A 228 -6.90 13.46 11.58
C LEU A 228 -5.53 13.11 12.20
N ASP A 229 -5.09 11.86 12.12
CA ASP A 229 -3.79 11.40 12.60
C ASP A 229 -2.63 12.08 11.86
N ALA A 230 -2.83 12.44 10.58
CA ALA A 230 -1.90 13.22 9.77
C ALA A 230 -1.93 14.74 10.06
N GLY A 231 -2.78 15.19 10.99
CA GLY A 231 -2.95 16.61 11.33
C GLY A 231 -3.74 17.41 10.29
N LEU A 232 -4.55 16.71 9.48
CA LEU A 232 -5.44 17.33 8.49
C LEU A 232 -6.86 17.44 9.05
N PRO A 233 -7.67 18.44 8.62
CA PRO A 233 -9.06 18.53 9.04
C PRO A 233 -9.85 17.30 8.53
N ASP A 234 -10.90 16.91 9.26
CA ASP A 234 -11.70 15.70 8.99
C ASP A 234 -12.34 15.69 7.58
N TRP A 235 -12.71 16.88 7.07
CA TRP A 235 -13.29 17.02 5.74
C TRP A 235 -12.30 16.70 4.61
N SER A 236 -10.98 16.69 4.87
CA SER A 236 -9.95 16.33 3.89
C SER A 236 -10.14 14.91 3.35
N ALA A 237 -10.75 14.03 4.14
CA ALA A 237 -11.08 12.66 3.71
C ALA A 237 -12.02 12.61 2.48
N LYS A 238 -12.80 13.70 2.21
CA LYS A 238 -13.60 13.82 0.99
C LYS A 238 -12.74 13.85 -0.28
N PHE A 239 -11.49 14.30 -0.14
CA PHE A 239 -10.50 14.44 -1.22
C PHE A 239 -9.47 13.32 -1.25
N HIS A 240 -9.76 12.14 -0.69
CA HIS A 240 -8.81 11.03 -0.60
C HIS A 240 -8.20 10.62 -1.95
N THR A 241 -8.95 10.70 -3.05
CA THR A 241 -8.44 10.39 -4.39
C THR A 241 -7.48 11.45 -4.93
N LEU A 242 -7.62 12.72 -4.51
CA LEU A 242 -6.64 13.77 -4.79
C LEU A 242 -5.30 13.45 -4.12
N PHE A 243 -5.30 13.04 -2.86
CA PHE A 243 -4.07 12.67 -2.16
C PHE A 243 -3.41 11.43 -2.76
N LYS A 244 -4.20 10.42 -3.15
CA LYS A 244 -3.68 9.26 -3.89
C LYS A 244 -3.05 9.66 -5.23
N TYR A 245 -3.63 10.63 -5.93
CA TYR A 245 -3.02 11.17 -7.14
C TYR A 245 -1.69 11.85 -6.86
N ILE A 246 -1.61 12.73 -5.86
CA ILE A 246 -0.36 13.38 -5.43
C ILE A 246 0.71 12.33 -5.13
N ASP A 247 0.35 11.31 -4.36
CA ASP A 247 1.25 10.24 -3.95
C ASP A 247 1.79 9.46 -5.14
N ILE A 248 0.92 9.06 -6.08
CA ILE A 248 1.32 8.35 -7.30
C ILE A 248 2.17 9.26 -8.20
N TYR A 249 1.80 10.54 -8.33
CA TYR A 249 2.58 11.48 -9.12
C TYR A 249 4.01 11.57 -8.60
N VAL A 250 4.19 11.83 -7.30
CA VAL A 250 5.52 11.96 -6.69
C VAL A 250 6.32 10.67 -6.79
N THR A 251 5.75 9.53 -6.39
CA THR A 251 6.47 8.25 -6.42
C THR A 251 6.83 7.79 -7.83
N THR A 252 6.07 8.21 -8.85
CA THR A 252 6.40 7.94 -10.25
C THR A 252 7.55 8.79 -10.76
N GLN A 253 7.93 9.89 -10.08
CA GLN A 253 9.08 10.72 -10.45
C GLN A 253 10.42 10.16 -9.97
N ARG A 254 10.46 9.11 -9.16
CA ARG A 254 11.73 8.54 -8.67
C ARG A 254 12.60 8.03 -9.82
N PRO A 255 13.93 8.29 -9.82
CA PRO A 255 14.86 7.85 -10.87
C PRO A 255 14.96 6.32 -10.97
N SER A 256 14.75 5.59 -9.85
CA SER A 256 14.81 4.12 -9.81
C SER A 256 13.69 3.44 -10.60
N LEU A 257 12.58 4.15 -10.93
CA LEU A 257 11.49 3.59 -11.71
C LEU A 257 11.89 3.43 -13.18
N ARG A 258 12.00 2.19 -13.64
CA ARG A 258 12.46 1.82 -14.98
C ARG A 258 11.33 1.92 -16.01
N LEU A 259 10.81 3.11 -16.23
CA LEU A 259 9.88 3.42 -17.32
C LEU A 259 10.52 4.40 -18.29
N SER A 260 10.21 4.26 -19.58
CA SER A 260 10.48 5.32 -20.55
C SER A 260 9.68 6.57 -20.19
N ASP A 261 10.13 7.75 -20.65
CA ASP A 261 9.42 9.01 -20.40
C ASP A 261 7.97 8.94 -20.93
N LEU A 262 7.78 8.32 -22.09
CA LEU A 262 6.46 8.12 -22.68
C LEU A 262 5.57 7.20 -21.83
N ASP A 263 6.11 6.09 -21.33
CA ASP A 263 5.32 5.17 -20.49
C ASP A 263 5.03 5.77 -19.13
N ARG A 264 5.96 6.55 -18.58
CA ARG A 264 5.77 7.35 -17.37
C ARG A 264 4.63 8.36 -17.55
N LEU A 265 4.64 9.10 -18.66
CA LEU A 265 3.58 10.05 -18.99
C LEU A 265 2.21 9.36 -19.13
N LYS A 266 2.15 8.22 -19.85
CA LYS A 266 0.92 7.42 -19.99
C LYS A 266 0.39 6.92 -18.65
N ALA A 267 1.27 6.42 -17.80
CA ALA A 267 0.91 5.92 -16.46
C ALA A 267 0.34 7.03 -15.57
N LEU A 268 0.98 8.19 -15.56
CA LEU A 268 0.51 9.36 -14.82
C LEU A 268 -0.80 9.91 -15.37
N TYR A 269 -0.93 10.02 -16.68
CA TYR A 269 -2.18 10.45 -17.32
C TYR A 269 -3.34 9.51 -16.93
N THR A 270 -3.09 8.21 -17.00
CA THR A 270 -4.07 7.19 -16.61
C THR A 270 -4.48 7.34 -15.13
N ALA A 271 -3.52 7.55 -14.23
CA ALA A 271 -3.79 7.79 -12.82
C ALA A 271 -4.59 9.09 -12.61
N THR A 272 -4.27 10.17 -13.34
CA THR A 272 -5.01 11.44 -13.31
C THR A 272 -6.47 11.22 -13.65
N ILE A 273 -6.76 10.59 -14.78
CA ILE A 273 -8.15 10.34 -15.22
C ILE A 273 -8.87 9.39 -14.28
N ALA A 274 -8.20 8.36 -13.77
CA ALA A 274 -8.81 7.40 -12.85
C ALA A 274 -9.18 8.05 -11.51
N LEU A 275 -8.27 8.81 -10.91
CA LEU A 275 -8.41 9.34 -9.56
C LEU A 275 -9.12 10.70 -9.51
N LEU A 276 -8.62 11.70 -10.23
CA LEU A 276 -9.23 13.02 -10.25
C LEU A 276 -10.55 13.01 -11.04
N GLY A 277 -10.62 12.25 -12.14
CA GLY A 277 -11.88 12.03 -12.85
C GLY A 277 -12.93 11.31 -11.99
N SER A 278 -12.51 10.37 -11.11
CA SER A 278 -13.41 9.76 -10.13
C SER A 278 -13.92 10.77 -9.10
N LEU A 279 -13.03 11.64 -8.59
CA LEU A 279 -13.41 12.71 -7.68
C LEU A 279 -14.46 13.64 -8.31
N LEU A 280 -14.23 14.08 -9.54
CA LEU A 280 -15.15 14.96 -10.28
C LEU A 280 -16.51 14.29 -10.56
N ARG A 281 -16.52 13.00 -10.93
CA ARG A 281 -17.77 12.24 -11.08
C ARG A 281 -18.53 12.12 -9.75
N ASN A 282 -17.82 11.79 -8.65
CA ASN A 282 -18.43 11.71 -7.33
C ASN A 282 -19.02 13.06 -6.89
N ALA A 283 -18.31 14.17 -7.13
CA ALA A 283 -18.82 15.50 -6.83
C ALA A 283 -20.08 15.85 -7.63
N ALA A 284 -20.15 15.42 -8.89
CA ALA A 284 -21.35 15.62 -9.72
C ALA A 284 -22.53 14.73 -9.26
N GLN A 285 -22.26 13.49 -8.81
CA GLN A 285 -23.30 12.55 -8.40
C GLN A 285 -23.80 12.79 -6.96
N THR A 286 -22.96 13.36 -6.11
CA THR A 286 -23.28 13.63 -4.68
C THR A 286 -22.90 15.07 -4.30
N PRO A 287 -23.53 16.09 -4.88
CA PRO A 287 -23.16 17.50 -4.70
C PRO A 287 -23.25 17.93 -3.22
N ASP A 288 -24.21 17.42 -2.47
CA ASP A 288 -24.35 17.73 -1.03
C ASP A 288 -23.13 17.33 -0.19
N ARG A 289 -22.41 16.26 -0.59
CA ARG A 289 -21.17 15.85 0.06
C ARG A 289 -20.07 16.91 -0.07
N TYR A 290 -20.06 17.66 -1.17
CA TYR A 290 -19.04 18.65 -1.51
C TYR A 290 -19.55 20.10 -1.36
N ARG A 291 -20.70 20.31 -0.69
CA ARG A 291 -21.23 21.66 -0.42
C ARG A 291 -20.17 22.47 0.34
N GLY A 292 -19.92 23.70 -0.12
CA GLY A 292 -18.89 24.61 0.39
C GLY A 292 -17.48 24.33 -0.16
N PHE A 293 -17.34 23.41 -1.14
CA PHE A 293 -16.09 23.11 -1.84
C PHE A 293 -16.21 23.24 -3.36
N GLU A 294 -17.23 23.97 -3.84
CA GLU A 294 -17.53 24.14 -5.26
C GLU A 294 -16.33 24.72 -6.04
N ASP A 295 -15.68 25.74 -5.46
CA ASP A 295 -14.49 26.38 -6.04
C ASP A 295 -13.32 25.39 -6.13
N THR A 296 -13.13 24.55 -5.10
CA THR A 296 -12.09 23.50 -5.08
C THR A 296 -12.36 22.47 -6.19
N ILE A 297 -13.60 22.05 -6.36
CA ILE A 297 -13.98 21.10 -7.43
C ILE A 297 -13.82 21.75 -8.80
N ALA A 298 -14.16 23.04 -8.97
CA ALA A 298 -13.96 23.79 -10.20
C ALA A 298 -12.47 23.90 -10.54
N GLU A 299 -11.60 24.20 -9.57
CA GLU A 299 -10.15 24.26 -9.75
C GLU A 299 -9.57 22.90 -10.22
N ILE A 300 -9.98 21.79 -9.59
CA ILE A 300 -9.57 20.45 -10.02
C ILE A 300 -10.04 20.18 -11.46
N ARG A 301 -11.27 20.55 -11.79
CA ARG A 301 -11.81 20.37 -13.15
C ARG A 301 -10.98 21.14 -14.16
N THR A 302 -10.71 22.41 -13.92
CA THR A 302 -9.86 23.26 -14.77
C THR A 302 -8.47 22.65 -14.93
N ALA A 303 -7.83 22.24 -13.84
CA ALA A 303 -6.52 21.63 -13.89
C ALA A 303 -6.49 20.36 -14.78
N VAL A 304 -7.50 19.50 -14.65
CA VAL A 304 -7.59 18.26 -15.45
C VAL A 304 -7.94 18.53 -16.92
N SER A 305 -8.78 19.55 -17.22
CA SER A 305 -9.22 19.86 -18.59
C SER A 305 -8.19 20.65 -19.39
N ASP A 306 -7.61 21.68 -18.76
CA ASP A 306 -6.80 22.68 -19.44
C ASP A 306 -5.30 22.31 -19.47
N HIS A 307 -4.89 21.42 -18.57
CA HIS A 307 -3.49 21.00 -18.40
C HIS A 307 -3.29 19.49 -18.58
N SER A 308 -4.15 18.83 -19.37
CA SER A 308 -4.01 17.39 -19.63
C SER A 308 -2.65 17.00 -20.23
N ASP A 309 -1.99 17.91 -20.93
CA ASP A 309 -0.67 17.73 -21.55
C ASP A 309 0.48 18.17 -20.62
N ASP A 310 0.17 18.86 -19.52
CA ASP A 310 1.14 19.29 -18.49
C ASP A 310 0.72 18.80 -17.10
N LEU A 311 1.08 17.56 -16.81
CA LEU A 311 0.76 16.92 -15.54
C LEU A 311 1.48 17.57 -14.33
N SER A 312 2.51 18.40 -14.55
CA SER A 312 3.12 19.16 -13.46
C SER A 312 2.18 20.28 -12.99
N SER A 313 1.51 20.97 -13.89
CA SER A 313 0.49 21.96 -13.54
C SER A 313 -0.72 21.33 -12.84
N VAL A 314 -1.10 20.09 -13.18
CA VAL A 314 -2.13 19.35 -12.43
C VAL A 314 -1.67 19.04 -11.00
N PHE A 315 -0.42 18.60 -10.84
CA PHE A 315 0.16 18.37 -9.50
C PHE A 315 0.19 19.66 -8.67
N ASP A 316 0.66 20.78 -9.25
CA ASP A 316 0.73 22.07 -8.58
C ASP A 316 -0.65 22.56 -8.11
N ALA A 317 -1.69 22.37 -8.93
CA ALA A 317 -3.07 22.67 -8.52
C ALA A 317 -3.51 21.80 -7.34
N CYS A 318 -3.21 20.51 -7.37
CA CYS A 318 -3.53 19.60 -6.26
C CYS A 318 -2.75 19.95 -4.99
N ALA A 319 -1.47 20.35 -5.11
CA ALA A 319 -0.62 20.76 -3.99
C ALA A 319 -1.16 22.06 -3.35
N ARG A 320 -1.57 23.05 -4.14
CA ARG A 320 -2.23 24.28 -3.62
C ARG A 320 -3.53 23.95 -2.87
N ILE A 321 -4.35 23.05 -3.40
CA ILE A 321 -5.57 22.60 -2.73
C ILE A 321 -5.23 21.95 -1.38
N ALA A 322 -4.23 21.08 -1.33
CA ALA A 322 -3.75 20.48 -0.09
C ALA A 322 -3.21 21.52 0.90
N GLY A 323 -2.51 22.56 0.40
CA GLY A 323 -2.01 23.69 1.20
C GLY A 323 -3.11 24.46 1.93
N ARG A 324 -4.34 24.50 1.39
CA ARG A 324 -5.49 25.08 2.09
C ARG A 324 -6.02 24.24 3.24
N MET A 325 -5.67 22.95 3.28
CA MET A 325 -6.08 22.02 4.34
C MET A 325 -5.16 22.09 5.56
N LYS A 326 -3.88 22.39 5.34
CA LYS A 326 -2.87 22.49 6.40
C LYS A 326 -1.82 23.53 6.03
N PRO A 327 -1.53 24.50 6.89
CA PRO A 327 -0.48 25.51 6.64
C PRO A 327 0.86 24.83 6.33
N GLY A 328 1.53 25.28 5.26
CA GLY A 328 2.82 24.77 4.82
C GLY A 328 2.79 23.43 4.07
N PHE A 329 1.62 22.80 3.90
CA PHE A 329 1.53 21.49 3.27
C PHE A 329 1.85 21.53 1.77
N GLU A 330 1.48 22.61 1.06
CA GLU A 330 1.88 22.82 -0.33
C GLU A 330 3.41 22.76 -0.49
N GLN A 331 4.14 23.53 0.32
CA GLN A 331 5.61 23.52 0.29
C GLN A 331 6.17 22.15 0.65
N GLU A 332 5.60 21.47 1.65
CA GLU A 332 6.00 20.11 2.01
C GLU A 332 5.89 19.14 0.83
N LEU A 333 4.82 19.24 0.02
CA LEU A 333 4.61 18.40 -1.15
C LEU A 333 5.63 18.70 -2.27
N HIS A 334 5.96 19.96 -2.50
CA HIS A 334 6.99 20.35 -3.45
C HIS A 334 8.39 19.90 -2.99
N ASP A 335 8.71 20.04 -1.70
CA ASP A 335 9.98 19.58 -1.13
C ASP A 335 10.09 18.04 -1.27
N TRP A 336 9.01 17.33 -1.02
CA TRP A 336 8.95 15.87 -1.19
C TRP A 336 9.16 15.46 -2.66
N LEU A 337 8.51 16.15 -3.61
CA LEU A 337 8.72 15.91 -5.04
C LEU A 337 10.19 16.16 -5.44
N ALA A 338 10.78 17.25 -4.99
CA ALA A 338 12.17 17.59 -5.28
C ALA A 338 13.14 16.55 -4.70
N ALA A 339 12.94 16.14 -3.44
CA ALA A 339 13.72 15.10 -2.80
C ALA A 339 13.60 13.74 -3.50
N THR A 340 12.38 13.36 -3.93
CA THR A 340 12.15 12.12 -4.67
C THR A 340 12.86 12.11 -6.03
N ARG A 341 12.88 13.23 -6.74
CA ARG A 341 13.62 13.38 -8.02
C ARG A 341 15.13 13.33 -7.85
N ALA A 342 15.64 13.78 -6.70
CA ALA A 342 17.07 13.83 -6.40
C ALA A 342 17.60 12.52 -5.79
N ALA A 343 16.74 11.59 -5.38
CA ALA A 343 17.14 10.30 -4.80
C ALA A 343 17.86 9.45 -5.86
N HIS A 344 19.04 8.93 -5.51
CA HIS A 344 19.92 8.13 -6.38
C HIS A 344 19.70 6.63 -6.21
#